data_a7633248e11cc2b21046ed0e0409eec2
#
_entry.id   a7633248e11cc2b21046ed0e0409eec2
#
_cell.length_a   1.000
_cell.length_b   1.000
_cell.length_c   1.000
_cell.angle_alpha   90.00
_cell.angle_beta   90.00
_cell.angle_gamma   90.00
#
_symmetry.space_group_name_H-M   'P 1'
#
loop_
_entity.id
_entity.type
_entity.pdbx_description
1 polymer ?
#
loop_
_entity_poly.entity_id
_entity_poly.type
_entity_poly.pdbx_seq_one_letter_code
_entity_poly.pdbx_strand_id
1 'polypeptide(L)'
;LHHKGRNKHHFEYWTDYIGSERDGLKPCIMPPRYFCEMICDRIAAAKTYNKEKYKDMDPYNYFEKNSTNDPGINPVIKKSLGKVLHFMGVKGEDEAFEELRKVFILYGNKGTLMYTMINDRDLYFREG
;
A
#
# COMPACT_ATOMS: atom_id res chain seq x y z
N LEU A 1 -17.51 5.14 -7.75
CA LEU A 1 -17.98 5.15 -6.37
C LEU A 1 -18.26 3.76 -5.86
N HIS A 2 -19.11 3.02 -6.57
CA HIS A 2 -19.41 1.65 -6.16
C HIS A 2 -18.17 0.78 -6.18
N HIS A 3 -17.32 1.01 -7.15
CA HIS A 3 -16.08 0.26 -7.25
C HIS A 3 -15.21 0.46 -6.00
N LYS A 4 -15.05 1.70 -5.60
CA LYS A 4 -14.21 2.01 -4.44
C LYS A 4 -14.76 1.39 -3.17
N GLY A 5 -16.06 1.52 -2.95
CA GLY A 5 -16.67 1.03 -1.73
C GLY A 5 -16.77 -0.48 -1.64
N ARG A 6 -16.61 -1.19 -2.76
CA ARG A 6 -16.73 -2.65 -2.78
C ARG A 6 -15.40 -3.35 -2.99
N ASN A 7 -14.39 -2.64 -3.45
CA ASN A 7 -13.12 -3.25 -3.77
C ASN A 7 -12.20 -3.26 -2.56
N LYS A 8 -11.98 -4.43 -2.01
CA LYS A 8 -11.28 -4.56 -0.73
C LYS A 8 -9.82 -4.18 -0.75
N HIS A 9 -9.21 -4.07 -1.91
CA HIS A 9 -7.82 -3.63 -1.96
C HIS A 9 -7.67 -2.12 -2.15
N HIS A 10 -8.79 -1.39 -2.17
CA HIS A 10 -8.76 0.07 -2.17
C HIS A 10 -8.97 0.57 -0.74
N PHE A 11 -8.17 1.55 -0.33
CA PHE A 11 -8.27 2.04 1.03
C PHE A 11 -9.64 2.64 1.33
N GLU A 12 -10.33 3.12 0.32
CA GLU A 12 -11.67 3.70 0.50
C GLU A 12 -12.66 2.68 1.03
N TYR A 13 -12.49 1.41 0.65
CA TYR A 13 -13.37 0.36 1.17
C TYR A 13 -13.28 0.31 2.70
N TRP A 14 -12.07 0.39 3.23
CA TRP A 14 -11.87 0.25 4.67
C TRP A 14 -12.24 1.51 5.42
N THR A 15 -12.19 2.65 4.76
CA THR A 15 -12.71 3.89 5.33
C THR A 15 -14.23 3.80 5.47
N ASP A 16 -14.90 3.37 4.41
CA ASP A 16 -16.35 3.23 4.44
C ASP A 16 -16.81 2.19 5.44
N TYR A 17 -16.03 1.12 5.57
CA TYR A 17 -16.38 0.04 6.49
C TYR A 17 -16.51 0.54 7.92
N ILE A 18 -15.65 1.46 8.32
CA ILE A 18 -15.68 2.00 9.68
C ILE A 18 -16.38 3.35 9.73
N GLY A 19 -16.82 3.85 8.59
CA GLY A 19 -17.36 5.19 8.48
C GLY A 19 -18.71 5.39 9.13
N SER A 20 -19.38 4.31 9.49
CA SER A 20 -20.68 4.41 10.17
C SER A 20 -20.55 4.84 11.62
N GLU A 21 -19.34 4.92 12.13
CA GLU A 21 -19.12 5.33 13.51
C GLU A 21 -19.53 6.78 13.70
N ARG A 22 -20.18 7.05 14.83
CA ARG A 22 -20.68 8.39 15.06
C ARG A 22 -19.60 9.43 15.28
N ASP A 23 -18.40 9.01 15.56
CA ASP A 23 -17.28 9.93 15.75
C ASP A 23 -16.64 10.37 14.47
N GLY A 24 -17.25 10.02 13.34
CA GLY A 24 -16.72 10.37 12.06
C GLY A 24 -15.94 9.24 11.43
N LEU A 25 -15.47 9.50 10.22
CA LEU A 25 -14.75 8.49 9.46
C LEU A 25 -13.36 8.26 10.04
N LYS A 26 -13.10 7.03 10.41
CA LYS A 26 -11.76 6.61 10.84
C LYS A 26 -11.33 5.47 9.94
N PRO A 27 -10.20 5.62 9.24
CA PRO A 27 -9.75 4.54 8.35
C PRO A 27 -9.40 3.29 9.12
N CYS A 28 -9.93 2.18 8.66
CA CYS A 28 -9.58 0.87 9.18
C CYS A 28 -8.23 0.44 8.65
N ILE A 29 -7.57 -0.46 9.38
CA ILE A 29 -6.34 -1.06 8.88
C ILE A 29 -6.72 -2.19 7.95
N MET A 30 -6.30 -2.06 6.71
CA MET A 30 -6.55 -3.05 5.67
C MET A 30 -5.80 -4.34 5.99
N PRO A 31 -6.44 -5.52 5.86
CA PRO A 31 -5.70 -6.77 6.04
C PRO A 31 -4.56 -6.90 5.03
N PRO A 32 -3.46 -7.55 5.42
CA PRO A 32 -2.27 -7.64 4.56
C PRO A 32 -2.53 -8.14 3.15
N ARG A 33 -3.44 -9.09 3.00
CA ARG A 33 -3.77 -9.62 1.68
C ARG A 33 -4.23 -8.52 0.73
N TYR A 34 -5.10 -7.63 1.21
CA TYR A 34 -5.63 -6.57 0.37
C TYR A 34 -4.60 -5.46 0.15
N PHE A 35 -3.69 -5.29 1.10
CA PHE A 35 -2.58 -4.38 0.94
C PHE A 35 -1.70 -4.81 -0.23
N CYS A 36 -1.39 -6.10 -0.32
CA CYS A 36 -0.58 -6.61 -1.42
C CYS A 36 -1.31 -6.45 -2.75
N GLU A 37 -2.62 -6.70 -2.76
CA GLU A 37 -3.42 -6.51 -3.97
C GLU A 37 -3.43 -5.05 -4.40
N MET A 38 -3.49 -4.14 -3.44
CA MET A 38 -3.47 -2.71 -3.73
C MET A 38 -2.15 -2.30 -4.38
N ILE A 39 -1.05 -2.84 -3.89
CA ILE A 39 0.26 -2.55 -4.48
C ILE A 39 0.31 -3.01 -5.93
N CYS A 40 -0.14 -4.23 -6.19
CA CYS A 40 -0.16 -4.75 -7.55
C CYS A 40 -1.05 -3.90 -8.47
N ASP A 41 -2.18 -3.46 -7.95
CA ASP A 41 -3.10 -2.64 -8.72
C ASP A 41 -2.48 -1.30 -9.08
N ARG A 42 -1.77 -0.68 -8.14
CA ARG A 42 -1.10 0.59 -8.39
C ARG A 42 0.00 0.47 -9.44
N ILE A 43 0.74 -0.62 -9.39
CA ILE A 43 1.79 -0.86 -10.37
C ILE A 43 1.18 -1.08 -11.75
N ALA A 44 0.15 -1.89 -11.83
CA ALA A 44 -0.52 -2.16 -13.10
C ALA A 44 -1.10 -0.88 -13.70
N ALA A 45 -1.70 -0.04 -12.86
CA ALA A 45 -2.27 1.22 -13.32
C ALA A 45 -1.18 2.15 -13.85
N ALA A 46 -0.05 2.23 -13.16
CA ALA A 46 1.05 3.08 -13.58
C ALA A 46 1.62 2.61 -14.92
N LYS A 47 1.75 1.30 -15.10
CA LYS A 47 2.24 0.75 -16.36
C LYS A 47 1.28 1.02 -17.51
N THR A 48 -0.01 0.88 -17.25
CA THR A 48 -1.02 1.15 -18.27
C THR A 48 -1.03 2.63 -18.66
N TYR A 49 -0.86 3.50 -17.69
CA TYR A 49 -0.92 4.93 -17.91
C TYR A 49 0.32 5.45 -18.64
N ASN A 50 1.50 5.01 -18.21
CA ASN A 50 2.76 5.53 -18.73
C ASN A 50 3.33 4.72 -19.89
N LYS A 51 2.86 3.50 -20.07
CA LYS A 51 3.26 2.62 -21.17
C LYS A 51 4.79 2.48 -21.24
N GLU A 52 5.39 2.76 -22.40
CA GLU A 52 6.82 2.59 -22.57
C GLU A 52 7.67 3.60 -21.80
N LYS A 53 7.04 4.62 -21.23
CA LYS A 53 7.75 5.59 -20.40
C LYS A 53 7.73 5.20 -18.93
N TYR A 54 7.13 4.07 -18.61
CA TYR A 54 7.03 3.62 -17.23
C TYR A 54 8.40 3.41 -16.60
N LYS A 55 8.51 3.86 -15.35
CA LYS A 55 9.70 3.61 -14.52
C LYS A 55 9.22 3.10 -13.17
N ASP A 56 10.06 2.30 -12.53
CA ASP A 56 9.68 1.69 -11.26
C ASP A 56 9.42 2.70 -10.15
N MET A 57 9.88 3.93 -10.29
CA MET A 57 9.60 4.98 -9.32
C MET A 57 8.24 5.65 -9.55
N ASP A 58 7.60 5.40 -10.69
CA ASP A 58 6.35 6.07 -11.01
C ASP A 58 5.23 5.81 -10.00
N PRO A 59 5.01 4.57 -9.52
CA PRO A 59 3.97 4.35 -8.51
C PRO A 59 4.21 5.16 -7.24
N TYR A 60 5.46 5.29 -6.81
CA TYR A 60 5.76 6.07 -5.62
C TYR A 60 5.49 7.56 -5.86
N ASN A 61 5.93 8.07 -7.01
CA ASN A 61 5.73 9.49 -7.32
C ASN A 61 4.26 9.82 -7.37
N TYR A 62 3.47 8.95 -7.96
CA TYR A 62 2.04 9.16 -8.03
C TYR A 62 1.40 9.13 -6.65
N PHE A 63 1.84 8.19 -5.82
CA PHE A 63 1.37 8.09 -4.44
C PHE A 63 1.67 9.36 -3.65
N GLU A 64 2.91 9.85 -3.72
CA GLU A 64 3.31 11.06 -3.02
C GLU A 64 2.47 12.26 -3.43
N LYS A 65 2.23 12.37 -4.72
CA LYS A 65 1.49 13.51 -5.24
C LYS A 65 0.03 13.50 -4.83
N ASN A 66 -0.58 12.32 -4.79
CA ASN A 66 -2.03 12.24 -4.68
C ASN A 66 -2.56 11.73 -3.34
N SER A 67 -1.73 11.12 -2.52
CA SER A 67 -2.20 10.48 -1.29
C SER A 67 -1.65 11.10 -0.01
N THR A 68 -0.72 12.03 -0.13
CA THR A 68 -0.01 12.57 1.03
C THR A 68 -0.95 13.18 2.06
N ASN A 69 -1.97 13.88 1.60
CA ASN A 69 -2.88 14.57 2.48
C ASN A 69 -4.28 13.96 2.50
N ASP A 70 -4.41 12.74 2.03
CA ASP A 70 -5.71 12.08 1.98
C ASP A 70 -6.09 11.56 3.36
N PRO A 71 -7.14 12.13 3.98
CA PRO A 71 -7.53 11.68 5.31
C PRO A 71 -8.20 10.31 5.31
N GLY A 72 -8.54 9.79 4.14
CA GLY A 72 -9.20 8.50 4.04
C GLY A 72 -8.27 7.31 4.12
N ILE A 73 -6.96 7.55 4.12
CA ILE A 73 -6.02 6.43 4.21
C ILE A 73 -5.47 6.34 5.63
N ASN A 74 -5.47 5.13 6.17
CA ASN A 74 -4.94 4.88 7.51
C ASN A 74 -3.44 5.20 7.55
N PRO A 75 -2.98 5.94 8.58
CA PRO A 75 -1.57 6.34 8.64
C PRO A 75 -0.58 5.18 8.63
N VAL A 76 -0.94 4.06 9.24
CA VAL A 76 -0.07 2.88 9.24
C VAL A 76 0.07 2.32 7.83
N ILE A 77 -1.05 2.21 7.13
CA ILE A 77 -1.06 1.72 5.75
C ILE A 77 -0.29 2.68 4.84
N LYS A 78 -0.48 3.97 5.04
CA LYS A 78 0.19 4.99 4.25
C LYS A 78 1.71 4.88 4.38
N LYS A 79 2.19 4.69 5.61
CA LYS A 79 3.61 4.57 5.87
C LYS A 79 4.18 3.31 5.21
N SER A 80 3.48 2.19 5.36
CA SER A 80 3.91 0.94 4.74
C SER A 80 3.92 1.05 3.22
N LEU A 81 2.88 1.63 2.65
CA LEU A 81 2.77 1.77 1.20
C LEU A 81 3.90 2.64 0.66
N GLY A 82 4.16 3.78 1.32
CA GLY A 82 5.23 4.66 0.90
C GLY A 82 6.58 3.96 0.92
N LYS A 83 6.84 3.19 1.98
CA LYS A 83 8.11 2.49 2.12
C LYS A 83 8.29 1.44 1.03
N VAL A 84 7.25 0.65 0.77
CA VAL A 84 7.32 -0.39 -0.25
C VAL A 84 7.48 0.21 -1.65
N LEU A 85 6.70 1.23 -1.96
CA LEU A 85 6.77 1.84 -3.28
C LEU A 85 8.11 2.54 -3.53
N HIS A 86 8.65 3.19 -2.51
CA HIS A 86 9.95 3.84 -2.65
C HIS A 86 11.05 2.81 -2.84
N PHE A 87 11.00 1.73 -2.07
CA PHE A 87 11.95 0.64 -2.22
C PHE A 87 11.91 0.09 -3.65
N MET A 88 10.70 -0.07 -4.19
CA MET A 88 10.55 -0.55 -5.56
C MET A 88 11.20 0.41 -6.56
N GLY A 89 11.04 1.71 -6.33
CA GLY A 89 11.64 2.69 -7.22
C GLY A 89 13.15 2.65 -7.21
N VAL A 90 13.73 2.39 -6.05
CA VAL A 90 15.19 2.37 -5.89
C VAL A 90 15.79 1.03 -6.28
N LYS A 91 15.18 -0.05 -5.87
CA LYS A 91 15.74 -1.40 -6.02
C LYS A 91 15.14 -2.19 -7.17
N GLY A 92 14.04 -1.75 -7.73
CA GLY A 92 13.40 -2.43 -8.83
C GLY A 92 12.21 -3.27 -8.40
N GLU A 93 11.36 -3.54 -9.38
CA GLU A 93 10.12 -4.26 -9.14
C GLU A 93 10.36 -5.69 -8.62
N ASP A 94 11.34 -6.38 -9.21
CA ASP A 94 11.58 -7.77 -8.83
C ASP A 94 12.01 -7.89 -7.38
N GLU A 95 12.92 -7.03 -6.94
CA GLU A 95 13.34 -7.04 -5.55
C GLU A 95 12.22 -6.67 -4.60
N ALA A 96 11.38 -5.73 -5.02
CA ALA A 96 10.24 -5.30 -4.19
C ALA A 96 9.26 -6.45 -3.99
N PHE A 97 8.93 -7.17 -5.06
CA PHE A 97 8.01 -8.29 -4.93
C PHE A 97 8.61 -9.44 -4.13
N GLU A 98 9.92 -9.67 -4.27
CA GLU A 98 10.60 -10.68 -3.48
C GLU A 98 10.48 -10.37 -2.00
N GLU A 99 10.76 -9.11 -1.64
CA GLU A 99 10.69 -8.69 -0.24
C GLU A 99 9.25 -8.73 0.28
N LEU A 100 8.32 -8.28 -0.52
CA LEU A 100 6.91 -8.27 -0.14
C LEU A 100 6.41 -9.68 0.11
N ARG A 101 6.79 -10.62 -0.76
CA ARG A 101 6.40 -12.00 -0.58
C ARG A 101 6.97 -12.59 0.70
N LYS A 102 8.23 -12.27 0.99
CA LYS A 102 8.88 -12.74 2.21
C LYS A 102 8.14 -12.26 3.46
N VAL A 103 7.82 -10.98 3.51
CA VAL A 103 7.13 -10.41 4.64
C VAL A 103 5.72 -10.97 4.76
N PHE A 104 5.04 -11.14 3.64
CA PHE A 104 3.68 -11.67 3.65
C PHE A 104 3.64 -13.12 4.12
N ILE A 105 4.59 -13.93 3.70
CA ILE A 105 4.66 -15.33 4.15
C ILE A 105 4.86 -15.40 5.66
N LEU A 106 5.72 -14.53 6.19
CA LEU A 106 6.02 -14.56 7.62
C LEU A 106 4.91 -13.95 8.48
N TYR A 107 4.27 -12.89 8.00
CA TYR A 107 3.39 -12.10 8.86
C TYR A 107 2.01 -11.84 8.27
N GLY A 108 1.72 -12.32 7.08
CA GLY A 108 0.48 -11.97 6.40
C GLY A 108 -0.79 -12.41 7.11
N ASN A 109 -0.71 -13.45 7.92
CA ASN A 109 -1.86 -13.93 8.67
C ASN A 109 -1.86 -13.45 10.12
N LYS A 110 -1.02 -12.49 10.45
CA LYS A 110 -0.85 -12.04 11.82
C LYS A 110 -1.37 -10.62 12.03
N GLY A 111 -2.41 -10.28 11.31
CA GLY A 111 -3.09 -8.99 11.48
C GLY A 111 -2.17 -7.83 11.18
N THR A 112 -2.08 -6.89 12.13
CA THR A 112 -1.30 -5.68 11.91
C THR A 112 0.19 -5.87 12.06
N LEU A 113 0.64 -7.05 12.48
CA LEU A 113 2.07 -7.27 12.71
C LEU A 113 2.90 -7.06 11.46
N MET A 114 2.36 -7.43 10.29
CA MET A 114 3.09 -7.22 9.05
C MET A 114 3.45 -5.75 8.85
N TYR A 115 2.50 -4.86 9.13
CA TYR A 115 2.76 -3.42 8.97
C TYR A 115 3.77 -2.93 9.98
N THR A 116 3.68 -3.44 11.21
CA THR A 116 4.65 -3.09 12.24
C THR A 116 6.07 -3.48 11.81
N MET A 117 6.20 -4.68 11.24
CA MET A 117 7.50 -5.14 10.79
C MET A 117 8.03 -4.30 9.64
N ILE A 118 7.14 -3.90 8.73
CA ILE A 118 7.56 -3.04 7.61
C ILE A 118 7.94 -1.65 8.12
N ASN A 119 7.12 -1.07 9.00
CA ASN A 119 7.26 0.33 9.38
C ASN A 119 8.31 0.59 10.45
N ASP A 120 8.34 -0.27 11.47
CA ASP A 120 9.07 0.04 12.68
C ASP A 120 10.39 -0.70 12.80
N ARG A 121 10.63 -1.67 11.95
CA ARG A 121 11.87 -2.43 11.97
C ARG A 121 12.66 -2.12 10.71
N ASP A 122 13.95 -1.94 10.88
CA ASP A 122 14.84 -1.71 9.76
C ASP A 122 15.37 -3.04 9.24
N LEU A 123 14.46 -4.00 9.06
CA LEU A 123 14.76 -5.34 8.58
C LEU A 123 14.31 -5.59 7.16
N TYR A 124 13.25 -4.89 6.74
CA TYR A 124 12.64 -5.12 5.43
C TYR A 124 12.58 -3.85 4.63
N PHE A 125 12.64 -4.00 3.33
CA PHE A 125 12.60 -2.87 2.39
C PHE A 125 13.69 -1.86 2.68
N ARG A 126 14.88 -2.39 2.97
CA ARG A 126 16.04 -1.56 3.24
C ARG A 126 16.70 -1.16 1.94
N GLU A 127 16.96 0.13 1.79
CA GLU A 127 17.49 0.66 0.55
C GLU A 127 19.00 0.80 0.52
N GLY A 128 19.65 0.74 1.64
CA GLY A 128 21.09 0.91 1.63
C GLY A 128 21.82 0.18 2.70
#